data_6781057dadf7991bca2909e6cd3da075
#
_entry.id   6781057dadf7991bca2909e6cd3da075
#
_cell.length_a   1.000
_cell.length_b   1.000
_cell.length_c   1.000
_cell.angle_alpha   90.00
_cell.angle_beta   90.00
_cell.angle_gamma   90.00
#
_symmetry.space_group_name_H-M   'P 1'
#
loop_
_entity.id
_entity.type
_entity.pdbx_description
1 polymer ?
#
loop_
_entity_poly.entity_id
_entity_poly.type
_entity_poly.pdbx_seq_one_letter_code
_entity_poly.pdbx_strand_id
1 'polypeptide(L)'
;MPVTHERGYLIPAIDSDSVDYLRCAVQLARSIRRWHPDANITALTVKQCSDPVFDQVIPLPHGDLGGYRNDWQVFDASPYRQTIKLEADMIAAGPVDHWWTLFERRDVVVSLGARDFYDRPAESRYYRKIFDQNDLPDVYNAITYWRLSATAKEFFSLVRSIFEHWTVYKTLLKFSEESPSTDVVYAMAAKIMGPESVTLPQKLGPNIVHMKRHIIPTQSHDWTQELVWETDPFRINTVAQWGLVHYHVKDWTLHE
;
A
#
# COMPACT_ATOMS: atom_id res chain seq x y z
N MET A 1 -14.64 -14.52 1.60
CA MET A 1 -15.51 -14.69 0.40
C MET A 1 -15.06 -15.90 -0.43
N PRO A 2 -15.88 -16.46 -1.33
CA PRO A 2 -15.40 -17.48 -2.25
C PRO A 2 -14.38 -16.87 -3.23
N VAL A 3 -13.32 -17.64 -3.52
CA VAL A 3 -12.33 -17.25 -4.55
C VAL A 3 -12.99 -17.30 -5.92
N THR A 4 -12.91 -16.21 -6.66
CA THR A 4 -13.51 -16.10 -8.00
C THR A 4 -12.47 -16.07 -9.13
N HIS A 5 -11.25 -15.63 -8.83
CA HIS A 5 -10.17 -15.53 -9.80
C HIS A 5 -8.82 -15.97 -9.21
N GLU A 6 -7.90 -16.39 -10.06
CA GLU A 6 -6.58 -16.85 -9.61
C GLU A 6 -5.75 -15.70 -9.02
N ARG A 7 -5.74 -14.53 -9.67
CA ARG A 7 -4.98 -13.36 -9.19
C ARG A 7 -5.66 -12.04 -9.51
N GLY A 8 -5.41 -11.02 -8.68
CA GLY A 8 -5.91 -9.67 -8.92
C GLY A 8 -5.42 -8.63 -7.91
N TYR A 9 -5.71 -7.39 -8.24
CA TYR A 9 -5.40 -6.22 -7.41
C TYR A 9 -6.59 -5.89 -6.51
N LEU A 10 -6.32 -5.69 -5.23
CA LEU A 10 -7.30 -5.22 -4.26
C LEU A 10 -6.93 -3.81 -3.80
N ILE A 11 -7.84 -2.87 -3.98
CA ILE A 11 -7.64 -1.46 -3.65
C ILE A 11 -8.62 -1.07 -2.54
N PRO A 12 -8.18 -1.00 -1.26
CA PRO A 12 -8.99 -0.44 -0.19
C PRO A 12 -9.21 1.05 -0.44
N ALA A 13 -10.48 1.46 -0.50
CA ALA A 13 -10.92 2.82 -0.80
C ALA A 13 -11.93 3.28 0.26
N ILE A 14 -11.45 3.41 1.51
CA ILE A 14 -12.23 3.87 2.65
C ILE A 14 -11.92 5.35 2.87
N ASP A 15 -12.90 6.20 2.62
CA ASP A 15 -12.74 7.64 2.73
C ASP A 15 -12.41 8.08 4.15
N SER A 16 -11.74 9.20 4.25
CA SER A 16 -11.59 9.99 5.47
C SER A 16 -12.41 11.27 5.36
N ASP A 17 -12.53 12.01 6.45
CA ASP A 17 -13.28 13.29 6.48
C ASP A 17 -12.77 14.31 5.44
N SER A 18 -11.53 14.19 5.01
CA SER A 18 -10.86 15.14 4.11
C SER A 18 -10.46 14.60 2.74
N VAL A 19 -10.58 13.27 2.52
CA VAL A 19 -10.07 12.62 1.31
C VAL A 19 -11.08 11.64 0.74
N ASP A 20 -11.38 11.79 -0.55
CA ASP A 20 -12.12 10.83 -1.36
C ASP A 20 -11.17 9.76 -1.92
N TYR A 21 -10.96 8.71 -1.14
CA TYR A 21 -10.10 7.59 -1.53
C TYR A 21 -10.72 6.73 -2.64
N LEU A 22 -12.05 6.76 -2.82
CA LEU A 22 -12.68 6.06 -3.94
C LEU A 22 -12.28 6.70 -5.27
N ARG A 23 -12.24 8.03 -5.34
CA ARG A 23 -11.72 8.75 -6.51
C ARG A 23 -10.25 8.40 -6.77
N CYS A 24 -9.43 8.36 -5.73
CA CYS A 24 -8.03 7.94 -5.85
C CYS A 24 -7.92 6.52 -6.40
N ALA A 25 -8.72 5.58 -5.89
CA ALA A 25 -8.74 4.19 -6.35
C ALA A 25 -9.14 4.05 -7.83
N VAL A 26 -10.08 4.87 -8.31
CA VAL A 26 -10.44 4.93 -9.74
C VAL A 26 -9.24 5.34 -10.60
N GLN A 27 -8.49 6.36 -10.17
CA GLN A 27 -7.29 6.81 -10.89
C GLN A 27 -6.20 5.75 -10.89
N LEU A 28 -5.96 5.08 -9.75
CA LEU A 28 -5.02 3.97 -9.67
C LEU A 28 -5.43 2.84 -10.61
N ALA A 29 -6.69 2.42 -10.57
CA ALA A 29 -7.21 1.36 -11.42
C ALA A 29 -7.07 1.69 -12.92
N ARG A 30 -7.38 2.92 -13.34
CA ARG A 30 -7.17 3.39 -14.72
C ARG A 30 -5.69 3.33 -15.11
N SER A 31 -4.78 3.75 -14.23
CA SER A 31 -3.34 3.69 -14.49
C SER A 31 -2.82 2.24 -14.60
N ILE A 32 -3.37 1.31 -13.81
CA ILE A 32 -3.05 -0.13 -13.93
C ILE A 32 -3.55 -0.66 -15.28
N ARG A 33 -4.80 -0.37 -15.66
CA ARG A 33 -5.39 -0.85 -16.93
C ARG A 33 -4.67 -0.31 -18.16
N ARG A 34 -4.05 0.85 -18.08
CA ARG A 34 -3.21 1.37 -19.18
C ARG A 34 -2.08 0.40 -19.54
N TRP A 35 -1.49 -0.26 -18.56
CA TRP A 35 -0.39 -1.20 -18.73
C TRP A 35 -0.86 -2.66 -18.81
N HIS A 36 -1.96 -2.97 -18.14
CA HIS A 36 -2.52 -4.30 -17.95
C HIS A 36 -4.04 -4.27 -18.20
N PRO A 37 -4.50 -4.21 -19.46
CA PRO A 37 -5.93 -4.06 -19.79
C PRO A 37 -6.80 -5.16 -19.18
N ASP A 38 -6.28 -6.39 -19.09
CA ASP A 38 -6.98 -7.57 -18.61
C ASP A 38 -6.78 -7.86 -17.12
N ALA A 39 -6.22 -6.90 -16.36
CA ALA A 39 -6.03 -7.08 -14.92
C ALA A 39 -7.36 -7.21 -14.18
N ASN A 40 -7.49 -8.18 -13.27
CA ASN A 40 -8.61 -8.21 -12.32
C ASN A 40 -8.39 -7.17 -11.23
N ILE A 41 -9.31 -6.21 -11.08
CA ILE A 41 -9.20 -5.11 -10.11
C ILE A 41 -10.48 -5.03 -9.29
N THR A 42 -10.34 -5.17 -7.97
CA THR A 42 -11.45 -5.05 -7.01
C THR A 42 -11.25 -3.83 -6.12
N ALA A 43 -12.27 -2.99 -6.01
CA ALA A 43 -12.33 -1.96 -4.98
C ALA A 43 -12.97 -2.52 -3.70
N LEU A 44 -12.37 -2.25 -2.55
CA LEU A 44 -12.91 -2.54 -1.22
C LEU A 44 -13.37 -1.22 -0.60
N THR A 45 -14.69 -1.00 -0.52
CA THR A 45 -15.24 0.28 -0.07
C THR A 45 -16.59 0.12 0.60
N VAL A 46 -16.99 1.11 1.40
CA VAL A 46 -18.33 1.22 1.97
C VAL A 46 -19.31 2.00 1.09
N LYS A 47 -18.79 2.65 0.03
CA LYS A 47 -19.60 3.42 -0.91
C LYS A 47 -20.10 2.58 -2.07
N GLN A 48 -21.24 2.96 -2.63
CA GLN A 48 -21.66 2.46 -3.93
C GLN A 48 -20.76 3.05 -5.02
N CYS A 49 -20.28 2.19 -5.91
CA CYS A 49 -19.48 2.58 -7.06
C CYS A 49 -19.85 1.69 -8.25
N SER A 50 -20.12 2.32 -9.38
CA SER A 50 -20.44 1.66 -10.65
C SER A 50 -19.41 1.99 -11.75
N ASP A 51 -18.24 2.52 -11.38
CA ASP A 51 -17.20 2.83 -12.36
C ASP A 51 -16.70 1.52 -13.02
N PRO A 52 -16.77 1.43 -14.36
CA PRO A 52 -16.43 0.20 -15.08
C PRO A 52 -14.94 -0.16 -15.04
N VAL A 53 -14.10 0.67 -14.45
CA VAL A 53 -12.68 0.39 -14.26
C VAL A 53 -12.44 -0.78 -13.29
N PHE A 54 -13.39 -1.03 -12.38
CA PHE A 54 -13.35 -2.16 -11.45
C PHE A 54 -14.15 -3.35 -11.98
N ASP A 55 -13.60 -4.55 -11.86
CA ASP A 55 -14.34 -5.79 -12.14
C ASP A 55 -15.33 -6.11 -11.01
N GLN A 56 -14.97 -5.72 -9.78
CA GLN A 56 -15.79 -5.91 -8.61
C GLN A 56 -15.65 -4.72 -7.65
N VAL A 57 -16.75 -4.40 -6.99
CA VAL A 57 -16.79 -3.49 -5.83
C VAL A 57 -17.39 -4.26 -4.67
N ILE A 58 -16.65 -4.39 -3.58
CA ILE A 58 -17.02 -5.22 -2.46
C ILE A 58 -17.02 -4.42 -1.15
N PRO A 59 -17.92 -4.74 -0.22
CA PRO A 59 -17.94 -4.10 1.10
C PRO A 59 -16.88 -4.68 2.04
N LEU A 60 -16.60 -3.96 3.11
CA LEU A 60 -15.80 -4.45 4.23
C LEU A 60 -16.51 -5.64 4.91
N PRO A 61 -15.88 -6.82 5.05
CA PRO A 61 -16.51 -8.04 5.59
C PRO A 61 -17.02 -7.88 7.03
N HIS A 62 -16.36 -7.06 7.82
CA HIS A 62 -16.68 -6.84 9.23
C HIS A 62 -17.23 -5.42 9.50
N GLY A 63 -17.68 -4.72 8.46
CA GLY A 63 -18.13 -3.33 8.53
C GLY A 63 -16.99 -2.33 8.71
N ASP A 64 -17.33 -1.05 8.77
CA ASP A 64 -16.37 0.03 8.95
C ASP A 64 -15.99 0.17 10.43
N LEU A 65 -14.74 -0.12 10.75
CA LEU A 65 -14.15 -0.03 12.09
C LEU A 65 -13.45 1.32 12.34
N GLY A 66 -13.45 2.20 11.34
CA GLY A 66 -12.87 3.53 11.36
C GLY A 66 -11.35 3.54 11.03
N GLY A 67 -10.99 4.32 10.01
CA GLY A 67 -9.62 4.57 9.60
C GLY A 67 -8.77 3.32 9.39
N TYR A 68 -7.56 3.34 9.94
CA TYR A 68 -6.58 2.25 9.77
C TYR A 68 -7.00 0.89 10.32
N ARG A 69 -7.98 0.84 11.22
CA ARG A 69 -8.51 -0.42 11.78
C ARG A 69 -9.18 -1.31 10.74
N ASN A 70 -9.49 -0.78 9.57
CA ASN A 70 -10.06 -1.54 8.46
C ASN A 70 -9.02 -2.37 7.70
N ASP A 71 -7.73 -2.05 7.82
CA ASP A 71 -6.71 -2.60 6.92
C ASP A 71 -6.55 -4.13 7.01
N TRP A 72 -6.69 -4.74 8.19
CA TRP A 72 -6.61 -6.18 8.34
C TRP A 72 -7.72 -6.95 7.64
N GLN A 73 -8.85 -6.30 7.32
CA GLN A 73 -9.98 -6.93 6.65
C GLN A 73 -9.70 -7.29 5.18
N VAL A 74 -8.63 -6.75 4.60
CA VAL A 74 -8.26 -6.98 3.19
C VAL A 74 -8.08 -8.46 2.87
N PHE A 75 -7.57 -9.25 3.81
CA PHE A 75 -7.37 -10.69 3.63
C PHE A 75 -8.70 -11.43 3.51
N ASP A 76 -9.65 -11.16 4.42
CA ASP A 76 -10.97 -11.78 4.42
C ASP A 76 -11.85 -11.29 3.25
N ALA A 77 -11.57 -10.07 2.77
CA ALA A 77 -12.30 -9.44 1.67
C ALA A 77 -11.91 -9.98 0.31
N SER A 78 -10.65 -10.33 0.10
CA SER A 78 -10.12 -10.59 -1.23
C SER A 78 -10.84 -11.75 -1.94
N PRO A 79 -11.28 -11.54 -3.20
CA PRO A 79 -11.87 -12.59 -4.02
C PRO A 79 -10.82 -13.42 -4.78
N TYR A 80 -9.54 -13.22 -4.51
CA TYR A 80 -8.45 -13.79 -5.28
C TYR A 80 -7.69 -14.87 -4.50
N ARG A 81 -7.15 -15.87 -5.23
CA ARG A 81 -6.19 -16.80 -4.64
C ARG A 81 -4.85 -16.14 -4.37
N GLN A 82 -4.42 -15.25 -5.27
CA GLN A 82 -3.24 -14.41 -5.11
C GLN A 82 -3.68 -12.95 -5.20
N THR A 83 -3.30 -12.15 -4.24
CA THR A 83 -3.72 -10.75 -4.15
C THR A 83 -2.50 -9.84 -4.04
N ILE A 84 -2.50 -8.77 -4.83
CA ILE A 84 -1.67 -7.59 -4.55
C ILE A 84 -2.60 -6.49 -4.03
N LYS A 85 -2.48 -6.15 -2.75
CA LYS A 85 -3.14 -4.99 -2.15
C LYS A 85 -2.32 -3.75 -2.47
N LEU A 86 -2.99 -2.69 -2.91
CA LEU A 86 -2.40 -1.39 -3.20
C LEU A 86 -3.15 -0.29 -2.44
N GLU A 87 -2.43 0.68 -1.88
CA GLU A 87 -3.07 1.89 -1.35
C GLU A 87 -3.73 2.69 -2.48
N ALA A 88 -4.91 3.27 -2.21
CA ALA A 88 -5.73 3.92 -3.24
C ALA A 88 -5.05 5.13 -3.89
N ASP A 89 -4.23 5.84 -3.13
CA ASP A 89 -3.55 7.08 -3.54
C ASP A 89 -2.20 6.83 -4.23
N MET A 90 -2.19 5.86 -5.13
CA MET A 90 -1.04 5.51 -5.95
C MET A 90 -1.36 5.64 -7.45
N ILE A 91 -0.31 5.61 -8.27
CA ILE A 91 -0.39 5.57 -9.74
C ILE A 91 0.65 4.60 -10.27
N ALA A 92 0.25 3.75 -11.21
CA ALA A 92 1.16 2.90 -11.95
C ALA A 92 1.86 3.72 -13.05
N ALA A 93 3.13 4.01 -12.85
CA ALA A 93 3.98 4.75 -13.80
C ALA A 93 4.57 3.85 -14.90
N GLY A 94 4.37 2.55 -14.81
CA GLY A 94 4.85 1.56 -15.77
C GLY A 94 4.26 0.18 -15.50
N PRO A 95 4.62 -0.84 -16.30
CA PRO A 95 4.14 -2.20 -16.13
C PRO A 95 4.66 -2.81 -14.81
N VAL A 96 3.78 -3.52 -14.10
CA VAL A 96 4.05 -4.15 -12.79
C VAL A 96 3.73 -5.65 -12.75
N ASP A 97 3.45 -6.26 -13.90
CA ASP A 97 3.08 -7.68 -14.03
C ASP A 97 4.19 -8.66 -13.60
N HIS A 98 5.45 -8.26 -13.73
CA HIS A 98 6.59 -9.03 -13.26
C HIS A 98 6.59 -9.26 -11.73
N TRP A 99 5.84 -8.44 -10.97
CA TRP A 99 5.72 -8.62 -9.53
C TRP A 99 5.01 -9.92 -9.16
N TRP A 100 4.07 -10.41 -9.98
CA TRP A 100 3.42 -11.69 -9.72
C TRP A 100 4.45 -12.82 -9.60
N THR A 101 5.34 -12.94 -10.59
CA THR A 101 6.41 -13.97 -10.60
C THR A 101 7.40 -13.78 -9.44
N LEU A 102 7.67 -12.53 -9.06
CA LEU A 102 8.59 -12.24 -7.99
C LEU A 102 7.99 -12.58 -6.62
N PHE A 103 6.73 -12.16 -6.40
CA PHE A 103 6.06 -12.30 -5.12
C PHE A 103 5.65 -13.75 -4.81
N GLU A 104 5.28 -14.54 -5.80
CA GLU A 104 4.87 -15.93 -5.58
C GLU A 104 5.97 -16.83 -4.99
N ARG A 105 7.19 -16.33 -4.83
CA ARG A 105 8.27 -16.97 -4.07
C ARG A 105 8.03 -16.98 -2.56
N ARG A 106 7.05 -16.24 -2.09
CA ARG A 106 6.61 -16.17 -0.69
C ARG A 106 5.10 -16.30 -0.61
N ASP A 107 4.62 -16.71 0.56
CA ASP A 107 3.17 -16.71 0.84
C ASP A 107 2.64 -15.33 1.14
N VAL A 108 3.49 -14.49 1.72
CA VAL A 108 3.24 -13.07 2.00
C VAL A 108 4.46 -12.27 1.58
N VAL A 109 4.24 -11.11 0.98
CA VAL A 109 5.29 -10.11 0.75
C VAL A 109 4.78 -8.76 1.21
N VAL A 110 5.42 -8.20 2.22
CA VAL A 110 5.24 -6.81 2.65
C VAL A 110 6.36 -5.97 2.06
N SER A 111 6.02 -4.84 1.45
CA SER A 111 7.04 -3.97 0.84
C SER A 111 7.91 -3.28 1.88
N LEU A 112 9.19 -3.14 1.57
CA LEU A 112 10.20 -2.50 2.40
C LEU A 112 10.73 -1.24 1.74
N GLY A 113 10.82 -0.17 2.54
CA GLY A 113 11.39 1.09 2.13
C GLY A 113 10.61 1.78 1.01
N ALA A 114 11.07 2.96 0.66
CA ALA A 114 10.56 3.76 -0.46
C ALA A 114 11.69 4.58 -1.05
N ARG A 115 11.47 5.14 -2.24
CA ARG A 115 12.42 6.00 -2.94
C ARG A 115 11.81 7.37 -3.20
N ASP A 116 12.65 8.37 -3.38
CA ASP A 116 12.21 9.63 -3.94
C ASP A 116 12.10 9.52 -5.48
N PHE A 117 11.59 10.56 -6.12
CA PHE A 117 11.42 10.57 -7.57
C PHE A 117 12.74 10.67 -8.37
N TYR A 118 13.88 10.85 -7.72
CA TYR A 118 15.22 10.72 -8.28
C TYR A 118 15.81 9.32 -8.14
N ASP A 119 15.01 8.34 -7.70
CA ASP A 119 15.43 6.95 -7.45
C ASP A 119 16.44 6.79 -6.30
N ARG A 120 16.47 7.73 -5.36
CA ARG A 120 17.29 7.65 -4.15
C ARG A 120 16.47 7.07 -3.00
N PRO A 121 17.06 6.29 -2.09
CA PRO A 121 16.36 5.83 -0.90
C PRO A 121 15.76 6.99 -0.12
N ALA A 122 14.51 6.86 0.32
CA ALA A 122 13.85 7.85 1.18
C ALA A 122 14.41 7.73 2.60
N GLU A 123 15.31 8.67 2.97
CA GLU A 123 16.07 8.62 4.21
C GLU A 123 15.41 9.35 5.39
N SER A 124 14.26 9.99 5.18
CA SER A 124 13.59 10.74 6.25
C SER A 124 13.05 9.80 7.31
N ARG A 125 13.76 9.70 8.42
CA ARG A 125 13.52 8.74 9.49
C ARG A 125 12.83 9.33 10.72
N TYR A 126 12.56 10.63 10.76
CA TYR A 126 12.07 11.23 12.02
C TYR A 126 10.71 10.64 12.46
N TYR A 127 9.84 10.32 11.52
CA TYR A 127 8.56 9.66 11.77
C TYR A 127 8.67 8.12 11.82
N ARG A 128 9.83 7.60 11.45
CA ARG A 128 10.14 6.15 11.48
C ARG A 128 11.09 5.79 12.62
N LYS A 129 11.35 6.72 13.52
CA LYS A 129 12.24 6.50 14.68
C LYS A 129 11.84 5.26 15.49
N ILE A 130 10.54 4.97 15.58
CA ILE A 130 10.03 3.80 16.28
C ILE A 130 10.53 2.48 15.68
N PHE A 131 10.77 2.43 14.37
CA PHE A 131 11.31 1.24 13.69
C PHE A 131 12.74 0.97 14.16
N ASP A 132 13.58 2.01 14.15
CA ASP A 132 14.99 1.89 14.57
C ASP A 132 15.09 1.56 16.07
N GLN A 133 14.25 2.17 16.90
CA GLN A 133 14.25 1.94 18.35
C GLN A 133 13.80 0.54 18.77
N ASN A 134 13.00 -0.13 17.96
CA ASN A 134 12.42 -1.44 18.24
C ASN A 134 12.93 -2.53 17.28
N ASP A 135 13.97 -2.24 16.50
CA ASP A 135 14.53 -3.16 15.51
C ASP A 135 13.43 -3.77 14.61
N LEU A 136 12.48 -2.93 14.17
CA LEU A 136 11.43 -3.34 13.25
C LEU A 136 11.93 -3.27 11.81
N PRO A 137 11.51 -4.22 10.93
CA PRO A 137 11.81 -4.12 9.50
C PRO A 137 11.19 -2.84 8.93
N ASP A 138 11.86 -2.22 7.96
CA ASP A 138 11.46 -0.94 7.38
C ASP A 138 10.24 -1.08 6.44
N VAL A 139 9.15 -1.60 6.98
CA VAL A 139 7.89 -1.82 6.25
C VAL A 139 7.30 -0.50 5.80
N TYR A 140 6.90 -0.48 4.54
CA TYR A 140 6.09 0.56 3.93
C TYR A 140 4.87 -0.11 3.29
N ASN A 141 3.73 -0.11 4.00
CA ASN A 141 2.55 -0.94 3.68
C ASN A 141 1.73 -0.44 2.48
N ALA A 142 2.36 0.26 1.54
CA ALA A 142 1.69 0.69 0.31
C ALA A 142 1.38 -0.47 -0.64
N ILE A 143 2.20 -1.52 -0.59
CA ILE A 143 2.01 -2.74 -1.38
C ILE A 143 2.15 -3.95 -0.44
N THR A 144 1.13 -4.81 -0.45
CA THR A 144 1.20 -6.09 0.24
C THR A 144 0.66 -7.18 -0.67
N TYR A 145 1.44 -8.24 -0.86
CA TYR A 145 1.03 -9.43 -1.58
C TYR A 145 0.75 -10.58 -0.62
N TRP A 146 -0.21 -11.40 -0.96
CA TRP A 146 -0.40 -12.73 -0.37
C TRP A 146 -1.01 -13.71 -1.35
N ARG A 147 -0.72 -14.98 -1.13
CA ARG A 147 -1.52 -16.08 -1.65
C ARG A 147 -2.27 -16.77 -0.52
N LEU A 148 -3.45 -17.31 -0.78
CA LEU A 148 -4.22 -18.03 0.23
C LEU A 148 -3.43 -19.25 0.72
N SER A 149 -2.96 -19.17 1.96
CA SER A 149 -2.16 -20.19 2.64
C SER A 149 -2.32 -20.08 4.15
N ALA A 150 -1.82 -21.10 4.88
CA ALA A 150 -1.78 -21.06 6.33
C ALA A 150 -0.89 -19.91 6.84
N THR A 151 0.25 -19.67 6.20
CA THR A 151 1.18 -18.58 6.51
C THR A 151 0.52 -17.21 6.36
N ALA A 152 -0.21 -16.99 5.26
CA ALA A 152 -0.92 -15.73 5.06
C ALA A 152 -2.03 -15.53 6.11
N LYS A 153 -2.78 -16.59 6.42
CA LYS A 153 -3.80 -16.53 7.47
C LYS A 153 -3.18 -16.20 8.83
N GLU A 154 -2.05 -16.78 9.17
CA GLU A 154 -1.33 -16.49 10.41
C GLU A 154 -0.86 -15.02 10.44
N PHE A 155 -0.24 -14.53 9.36
CA PHE A 155 0.20 -13.16 9.24
C PHE A 155 -0.95 -12.17 9.48
N PHE A 156 -2.06 -12.31 8.78
CA PHE A 156 -3.21 -11.40 8.93
C PHE A 156 -3.93 -11.56 10.26
N SER A 157 -3.86 -12.74 10.90
CA SER A 157 -4.34 -12.93 12.27
C SER A 157 -3.50 -12.14 13.27
N LEU A 158 -2.17 -12.09 13.08
CA LEU A 158 -1.27 -11.24 13.88
C LEU A 158 -1.56 -9.75 13.64
N VAL A 159 -1.68 -9.32 12.37
CA VAL A 159 -2.04 -7.94 12.02
C VAL A 159 -3.33 -7.53 12.74
N ARG A 160 -4.37 -8.34 12.66
CA ARG A 160 -5.64 -8.11 13.37
C ARG A 160 -5.44 -8.00 14.86
N SER A 161 -4.76 -8.97 15.48
CA SER A 161 -4.52 -9.00 16.92
C SER A 161 -3.76 -7.75 17.40
N ILE A 162 -2.78 -7.26 16.63
CA ILE A 162 -2.03 -6.06 16.97
C ILE A 162 -2.95 -4.83 16.93
N PHE A 163 -3.82 -4.71 15.92
CA PHE A 163 -4.81 -3.62 15.86
C PHE A 163 -5.77 -3.66 17.04
N GLU A 164 -6.33 -4.84 17.36
CA GLU A 164 -7.28 -5.02 18.46
C GLU A 164 -6.66 -4.74 19.84
N HIS A 165 -5.38 -5.03 20.02
CA HIS A 165 -4.66 -4.84 21.28
C HIS A 165 -3.66 -3.68 21.22
N TRP A 166 -3.89 -2.69 20.36
CA TRP A 166 -2.96 -1.59 20.11
C TRP A 166 -2.45 -0.89 21.37
N THR A 167 -3.31 -0.67 22.37
CA THR A 167 -2.92 -0.01 23.62
C THR A 167 -1.76 -0.74 24.33
N VAL A 168 -1.74 -2.07 24.30
CA VAL A 168 -0.65 -2.87 24.88
C VAL A 168 0.63 -2.68 24.07
N TYR A 169 0.55 -2.84 22.75
CA TYR A 169 1.70 -2.73 21.87
C TYR A 169 2.27 -1.31 21.84
N LYS A 170 1.39 -0.29 21.81
CA LYS A 170 1.78 1.11 21.95
C LYS A 170 2.64 1.36 23.20
N THR A 171 2.25 0.79 24.32
CA THR A 171 2.99 0.91 25.57
C THR A 171 4.36 0.23 25.51
N LEU A 172 4.41 -0.99 24.96
CA LEU A 172 5.65 -1.77 24.79
C LEU A 172 6.65 -1.06 23.88
N LEU A 173 6.18 -0.51 22.77
CA LEU A 173 7.00 0.21 21.78
C LEU A 173 7.31 1.66 22.19
N LYS A 174 6.72 2.15 23.27
CA LYS A 174 6.79 3.57 23.66
C LYS A 174 6.36 4.51 22.54
N PHE A 175 5.33 4.10 21.80
CA PHE A 175 4.81 4.84 20.66
C PHE A 175 3.87 5.94 21.15
N SER A 176 4.08 7.18 20.70
CA SER A 176 3.31 8.35 21.15
C SER A 176 1.95 8.48 20.49
N GLU A 177 1.78 7.89 19.31
CA GLU A 177 0.56 7.99 18.52
C GLU A 177 -0.61 7.22 19.16
N GLU A 178 -1.79 7.84 19.23
CA GLU A 178 -2.98 7.18 19.75
C GLU A 178 -3.51 6.10 18.80
N SER A 179 -3.44 6.35 17.51
CA SER A 179 -3.89 5.41 16.49
C SER A 179 -2.71 4.62 15.91
N PRO A 180 -2.87 3.32 15.64
CA PRO A 180 -1.83 2.52 15.01
C PRO A 180 -1.60 2.97 13.56
N SER A 181 -0.32 3.10 13.17
CA SER A 181 0.06 3.17 11.77
C SER A 181 0.04 1.78 11.15
N THR A 182 -0.48 1.63 9.95
CA THR A 182 -0.44 0.36 9.21
C THR A 182 0.99 -0.13 9.02
N ASP A 183 1.93 0.75 8.70
CA ASP A 183 3.35 0.42 8.58
C ASP A 183 3.91 -0.24 9.83
N VAL A 184 3.64 0.32 11.02
CA VAL A 184 4.11 -0.22 12.30
C VAL A 184 3.48 -1.57 12.61
N VAL A 185 2.17 -1.71 12.41
CA VAL A 185 1.45 -2.96 12.66
C VAL A 185 1.97 -4.10 11.79
N TYR A 186 2.15 -3.83 10.49
CA TYR A 186 2.70 -4.84 9.57
C TYR A 186 4.17 -5.14 9.84
N ALA A 187 4.97 -4.14 10.24
CA ALA A 187 6.35 -4.36 10.66
C ALA A 187 6.46 -5.26 11.90
N MET A 188 5.55 -5.07 12.86
CA MET A 188 5.47 -5.93 14.04
C MET A 188 5.09 -7.36 13.69
N ALA A 189 4.06 -7.54 12.86
CA ALA A 189 3.66 -8.87 12.37
C ALA A 189 4.81 -9.54 11.61
N ALA A 190 5.50 -8.80 10.73
CA ALA A 190 6.67 -9.29 10.02
C ALA A 190 7.83 -9.65 10.97
N LYS A 191 8.09 -8.86 12.02
CA LYS A 191 9.11 -9.16 13.02
C LYS A 191 8.80 -10.46 13.77
N ILE A 192 7.54 -10.67 14.13
CA ILE A 192 7.10 -11.89 14.86
C ILE A 192 7.25 -13.14 13.98
N MET A 193 6.91 -13.05 12.69
CA MET A 193 7.00 -14.17 11.75
C MET A 193 8.41 -14.44 11.20
N GLY A 194 9.36 -13.56 11.46
CA GLY A 194 10.66 -13.55 10.80
C GLY A 194 10.61 -12.75 9.48
N PRO A 195 11.26 -11.57 9.42
CA PRO A 195 11.14 -10.67 8.26
C PRO A 195 11.46 -11.34 6.93
N GLU A 196 12.45 -12.23 6.91
CA GLU A 196 12.89 -12.97 5.71
C GLU A 196 11.80 -13.91 5.14
N SER A 197 10.80 -14.30 5.93
CA SER A 197 9.71 -15.16 5.47
C SER A 197 8.57 -14.39 4.79
N VAL A 198 8.42 -13.10 5.11
CA VAL A 198 7.29 -12.26 4.67
C VAL A 198 7.73 -10.97 3.95
N THR A 199 9.01 -10.86 3.60
CA THR A 199 9.54 -9.76 2.80
C THR A 199 10.44 -10.27 1.69
N LEU A 200 10.77 -9.40 0.74
CA LEU A 200 11.83 -9.62 -0.23
C LEU A 200 13.00 -8.68 0.07
N PRO A 201 14.24 -9.04 -0.33
CA PRO A 201 15.33 -8.08 -0.28
C PRO A 201 14.92 -6.75 -0.95
N GLN A 202 15.20 -5.62 -0.31
CA GLN A 202 14.72 -4.31 -0.76
C GLN A 202 15.03 -4.01 -2.24
N LYS A 203 16.19 -4.46 -2.73
CA LYS A 203 16.59 -4.29 -4.15
C LYS A 203 15.77 -5.14 -5.13
N LEU A 204 15.08 -6.17 -4.65
CA LEU A 204 14.21 -7.06 -5.43
C LEU A 204 12.73 -6.76 -5.19
N GLY A 205 12.43 -5.91 -4.21
CA GLY A 205 11.08 -5.51 -3.88
C GLY A 205 10.47 -4.56 -4.92
N PRO A 206 9.18 -4.26 -4.78
CA PRO A 206 8.52 -3.30 -5.66
C PRO A 206 9.15 -1.92 -5.53
N ASN A 207 9.29 -1.22 -6.65
CA ASN A 207 9.73 0.17 -6.63
C ASN A 207 8.54 1.07 -6.31
N ILE A 208 8.62 1.74 -5.15
CA ILE A 208 7.62 2.69 -4.69
C ILE A 208 8.27 4.05 -4.59
N VAL A 209 7.79 4.98 -5.39
CA VAL A 209 8.16 6.38 -5.27
C VAL A 209 7.22 7.04 -4.28
N HIS A 210 7.77 7.55 -3.19
CA HIS A 210 7.02 8.15 -2.11
C HIS A 210 7.10 9.67 -2.20
N MET A 211 5.95 10.29 -2.38
CA MET A 211 5.80 11.73 -2.58
C MET A 211 5.30 12.43 -1.31
N LYS A 212 5.80 12.05 -0.15
CA LYS A 212 5.51 12.74 1.13
C LYS A 212 6.33 14.00 1.31
N ARG A 213 5.70 14.96 2.00
CA ARG A 213 6.35 16.13 2.55
C ARG A 213 7.58 15.70 3.36
N HIS A 214 8.71 16.38 3.18
CA HIS A 214 9.94 16.11 3.95
C HIS A 214 10.62 14.75 3.72
N ILE A 215 10.37 14.07 2.60
CA ILE A 215 11.15 12.88 2.23
C ILE A 215 12.62 13.21 2.00
N ILE A 216 12.90 14.40 1.47
CA ILE A 216 14.26 14.90 1.28
C ILE A 216 14.61 15.77 2.49
N PRO A 217 15.51 15.31 3.40
CA PRO A 217 15.76 15.98 4.67
C PRO A 217 16.25 17.44 4.55
N THR A 218 16.79 17.80 3.40
CA THR A 218 17.34 19.14 3.11
C THR A 218 16.31 20.13 2.59
N GLN A 219 15.06 19.69 2.32
CA GLN A 219 14.03 20.58 1.81
C GLN A 219 13.10 21.02 2.94
N SER A 220 13.02 22.33 3.14
CA SER A 220 12.19 22.96 4.17
C SER A 220 10.75 23.25 3.73
N HIS A 221 10.41 23.06 2.45
CA HIS A 221 9.11 23.34 1.88
C HIS A 221 8.48 22.09 1.22
N ASP A 222 7.21 22.19 0.88
CA ASP A 222 6.45 21.12 0.26
C ASP A 222 6.79 21.00 -1.24
N TRP A 223 7.80 20.23 -1.56
CA TRP A 223 8.27 19.99 -2.92
C TRP A 223 7.21 19.35 -3.82
N THR A 224 6.17 18.69 -3.25
CA THR A 224 5.09 18.08 -4.03
C THR A 224 4.26 19.10 -4.79
N GLN A 225 4.23 20.36 -4.33
CA GLN A 225 3.52 21.47 -4.99
C GLN A 225 4.25 22.00 -6.22
N GLU A 226 5.55 21.71 -6.35
CA GLU A 226 6.38 22.15 -7.46
C GLU A 226 6.45 21.11 -8.60
N LEU A 227 5.77 19.98 -8.44
CA LEU A 227 5.86 18.90 -9.41
C LEU A 227 4.95 19.17 -10.62
N VAL A 228 5.54 19.04 -11.78
CA VAL A 228 4.83 18.94 -13.06
C VAL A 228 4.70 17.47 -13.41
N TRP A 229 3.47 16.99 -13.48
CA TRP A 229 3.16 15.62 -13.82
C TRP A 229 2.97 15.48 -15.32
N GLU A 230 3.70 14.59 -15.94
CA GLU A 230 3.53 14.19 -17.33
C GLU A 230 3.13 12.72 -17.37
N THR A 231 2.15 12.39 -18.19
CA THR A 231 1.58 11.03 -18.23
C THR A 231 2.06 10.17 -19.40
N ASP A 232 2.79 10.73 -20.37
CA ASP A 232 3.28 9.98 -21.53
C ASP A 232 4.64 10.48 -22.04
N PRO A 233 5.75 9.87 -21.70
CA PRO A 233 5.93 8.87 -20.62
C PRO A 233 5.70 9.50 -19.25
N PHE A 234 5.37 8.68 -18.25
CA PHE A 234 5.13 9.20 -16.92
C PHE A 234 6.42 9.80 -16.33
N ARG A 235 6.35 11.06 -16.00
CA ARG A 235 7.48 11.82 -15.44
C ARG A 235 7.04 12.65 -14.25
N ILE A 236 7.96 12.88 -13.34
CA ILE A 236 7.83 13.90 -12.30
C ILE A 236 8.94 14.92 -12.58
N ASN A 237 8.54 16.15 -12.87
CA ASN A 237 9.43 17.13 -13.50
C ASN A 237 10.02 16.54 -14.81
N THR A 238 11.31 16.40 -14.90
CA THR A 238 12.01 15.85 -16.08
C THR A 238 12.44 14.39 -15.90
N VAL A 239 12.17 13.80 -14.72
CA VAL A 239 12.64 12.46 -14.37
C VAL A 239 11.57 11.42 -14.70
N ALA A 240 11.90 10.49 -15.61
CA ALA A 240 11.02 9.37 -15.93
C ALA A 240 10.80 8.48 -14.70
N GLN A 241 9.56 8.09 -14.46
CA GLN A 241 9.16 7.25 -13.34
C GLN A 241 8.77 5.86 -13.83
N TRP A 242 8.88 4.89 -12.93
CA TRP A 242 8.51 3.49 -13.14
C TRP A 242 8.02 2.88 -11.83
N GLY A 243 7.28 1.77 -11.90
CA GLY A 243 6.68 1.15 -10.73
C GLY A 243 5.43 1.90 -10.26
N LEU A 244 5.28 2.09 -8.96
CA LEU A 244 4.17 2.83 -8.37
C LEU A 244 4.63 4.11 -7.72
N VAL A 245 3.86 5.17 -7.94
CA VAL A 245 4.04 6.47 -7.30
C VAL A 245 2.94 6.68 -6.29
N HIS A 246 3.30 6.81 -5.02
CA HIS A 246 2.38 7.12 -3.93
C HIS A 246 2.39 8.63 -3.67
N TYR A 247 1.29 9.31 -4.01
CA TYR A 247 1.19 10.77 -3.95
C TYR A 247 0.44 11.26 -2.70
N HIS A 248 0.79 12.49 -2.28
CA HIS A 248 0.20 13.10 -1.09
C HIS A 248 -0.83 14.16 -1.38
N VAL A 249 -0.74 14.83 -2.54
CA VAL A 249 -1.71 15.84 -2.98
C VAL A 249 -2.93 15.09 -3.52
N LYS A 250 -3.98 14.98 -2.69
CA LYS A 250 -5.13 14.10 -2.96
C LYS A 250 -6.14 14.66 -3.95
N ASP A 251 -6.11 15.94 -4.20
CA ASP A 251 -6.92 16.64 -5.22
C ASP A 251 -6.30 16.60 -6.61
N TRP A 252 -5.09 16.06 -6.74
CA TRP A 252 -4.48 15.84 -8.03
C TRP A 252 -5.29 14.82 -8.86
N THR A 253 -5.55 15.17 -10.13
CA THR A 253 -6.22 14.29 -11.10
C THR A 253 -5.30 14.01 -12.27
N LEU A 254 -5.28 12.76 -12.74
CA LEU A 254 -4.77 12.44 -14.07
C LEU A 254 -5.63 13.23 -15.07
N HIS A 255 -5.05 14.19 -15.75
CA HIS A 255 -5.68 14.77 -16.92
C HIS A 255 -5.70 13.71 -18.01
N GLU A 256 -6.90 13.34 -18.44
CA GLU A 256 -7.13 12.46 -19.58
C GLU A 256 -6.71 13.13 -20.88
#